data_69ad5a1384f99f520f437036b44c7135
#
_entry.id   69ad5a1384f99f520f437036b44c7135
#
_cell.length_a   1.000
_cell.length_b   1.000
_cell.length_c   1.000
_cell.angle_alpha   90.00
_cell.angle_beta   90.00
_cell.angle_gamma   90.00
#
_symmetry.space_group_name_H-M   'P 1'
#
loop_
_entity.id
_entity.type
_entity.pdbx_description
1 polymer ?
#
loop_
_entity_poly.entity_id
_entity_poly.type
_entity_poly.pdbx_seq_one_letter_code
_entity_poly.pdbx_strand_id
1 'polypeptide(L)'
;YTTKDGRTVCFRPDLNASRIADSCRGLQIPVVPEEMFLRAVKEVVKANEAWVPPFGSGATLYIRPYVFGVNPVIGVKPADEYEFRMFCTPVGPYFKGGAKPITIRVSDVDRAAPHGTGNIKAGLNYAMSLHNIVDAHEHGFDENMYLDPATRTKVEETGGANFLFVTKDGTVVTPKSDSILPSITRRSLMVVAEKYLGLKVEQREVYFDEVKDFAECGLCGTAAVISPVGKI
;
A
#
# COMPACT_ATOMS: atom_id res chain seq x y z
N TYR A 1 -11.77 -0.67 -12.54
CA TYR A 1 -11.26 -1.14 -13.84
C TYR A 1 -12.37 -1.77 -14.67
N THR A 2 -12.16 -1.82 -15.97
CA THR A 2 -13.08 -2.46 -16.91
C THR A 2 -12.68 -3.92 -17.11
N THR A 3 -13.60 -4.84 -16.95
CA THR A 3 -13.40 -6.27 -17.20
C THR A 3 -13.50 -6.59 -18.71
N LYS A 4 -13.06 -7.80 -19.12
CA LYS A 4 -13.12 -8.25 -20.51
C LYS A 4 -14.55 -8.26 -21.09
N ASP A 5 -15.56 -8.48 -20.26
CA ASP A 5 -16.99 -8.46 -20.61
C ASP A 5 -17.62 -7.06 -20.49
N GLY A 6 -16.81 -6.01 -20.34
CA GLY A 6 -17.23 -4.61 -20.37
C GLY A 6 -17.81 -4.06 -19.07
N ARG A 7 -17.80 -4.83 -17.98
CA ARG A 7 -18.28 -4.33 -16.67
C ARG A 7 -17.24 -3.44 -16.00
N THR A 8 -17.68 -2.35 -15.37
CA THR A 8 -16.87 -1.57 -14.44
C THR A 8 -16.97 -2.17 -13.04
N VAL A 9 -15.84 -2.55 -12.47
CA VAL A 9 -15.76 -3.17 -11.15
C VAL A 9 -14.76 -2.47 -10.25
N CYS A 10 -15.02 -2.48 -8.94
CA CYS A 10 -14.12 -1.97 -7.92
C CYS A 10 -13.55 -3.12 -7.08
N PHE A 11 -12.23 -3.13 -6.88
CA PHE A 11 -11.58 -4.21 -6.14
C PHE A 11 -11.63 -3.97 -4.64
N ARG A 12 -12.35 -4.81 -3.91
CA ARG A 12 -12.45 -4.87 -2.44
C ARG A 12 -12.64 -3.51 -1.74
N PRO A 13 -13.63 -2.71 -2.14
CA PRO A 13 -13.91 -1.44 -1.46
C PRO A 13 -14.37 -1.64 0.00
N ASP A 14 -14.96 -2.77 0.34
CA ASP A 14 -15.30 -3.22 1.70
C ASP A 14 -14.08 -3.22 2.64
N LEU A 15 -12.98 -3.82 2.20
CA LEU A 15 -11.74 -3.85 2.98
C LEU A 15 -11.09 -2.45 3.08
N ASN A 16 -11.26 -1.61 2.07
CA ASN A 16 -10.80 -0.22 2.13
C ASN A 16 -11.63 0.59 3.15
N ALA A 17 -12.95 0.36 3.21
CA ALA A 17 -13.83 0.97 4.21
C ALA A 17 -13.44 0.53 5.63
N SER A 18 -13.19 -0.75 5.86
CA SER A 18 -12.69 -1.25 7.15
C SER A 18 -11.36 -0.60 7.54
N ARG A 19 -10.40 -0.52 6.61
CA ARG A 19 -9.08 0.04 6.90
C ARG A 19 -9.11 1.55 7.17
N ILE A 20 -9.93 2.34 6.47
CA ILE A 20 -10.07 3.77 6.80
C ILE A 20 -10.71 3.94 8.18
N ALA A 21 -11.65 3.09 8.56
CA ALA A 21 -12.23 3.10 9.90
C ALA A 21 -11.16 2.83 10.98
N ASP A 22 -10.28 1.85 10.77
CA ASP A 22 -9.17 1.57 11.70
C ASP A 22 -8.17 2.74 11.76
N SER A 23 -7.86 3.35 10.63
CA SER A 23 -7.00 4.54 10.59
C SER A 23 -7.63 5.73 11.33
N CYS A 24 -8.93 5.95 11.16
CA CYS A 24 -9.67 6.98 11.91
C CYS A 24 -9.59 6.76 13.42
N ARG A 25 -9.81 5.51 13.88
CA ARG A 25 -9.69 5.17 15.31
C ARG A 25 -8.30 5.46 15.86
N GLY A 26 -7.26 5.07 15.12
CA GLY A 26 -5.86 5.29 15.53
C GLY A 26 -5.45 6.76 15.58
N LEU A 27 -6.14 7.64 14.85
CA LEU A 27 -5.87 9.08 14.81
C LEU A 27 -6.90 9.94 15.56
N GLN A 28 -7.80 9.31 16.33
CA GLN A 28 -8.89 9.99 17.04
C GLN A 28 -9.82 10.80 16.10
N ILE A 29 -10.00 10.31 14.89
CA ILE A 29 -10.93 10.86 13.89
C ILE A 29 -12.25 10.09 13.98
N PRO A 30 -13.42 10.74 13.86
CA PRO A 30 -14.70 10.04 13.75
C PRO A 30 -14.69 9.02 12.60
N VAL A 31 -15.18 7.82 12.89
CA VAL A 31 -15.18 6.73 11.90
C VAL A 31 -16.14 7.06 10.75
N VAL A 32 -15.64 6.96 9.52
CA VAL A 32 -16.51 7.00 8.32
C VAL A 32 -17.29 5.68 8.25
N PRO A 33 -18.64 5.69 8.32
CA PRO A 33 -19.42 4.47 8.22
C PRO A 33 -19.19 3.74 6.89
N GLU A 34 -19.14 2.40 6.92
CA GLU A 34 -18.90 1.59 5.73
C GLU A 34 -19.90 1.87 4.61
N GLU A 35 -21.19 1.99 4.95
CA GLU A 35 -22.23 2.30 3.98
C GLU A 35 -22.00 3.66 3.29
N MET A 36 -21.59 4.67 4.05
CA MET A 36 -21.25 6.00 3.51
C MET A 36 -20.04 5.89 2.57
N PHE A 37 -19.01 5.16 2.97
CA PHE A 37 -17.81 4.95 2.15
C PHE A 37 -18.16 4.26 0.82
N LEU A 38 -18.90 3.15 0.87
CA LEU A 38 -19.30 2.38 -0.32
C LEU A 38 -20.21 3.19 -1.25
N ARG A 39 -21.12 3.99 -0.69
CA ARG A 39 -21.94 4.93 -1.47
C ARG A 39 -21.08 6.00 -2.16
N ALA A 40 -20.13 6.61 -1.45
CA ALA A 40 -19.22 7.59 -2.03
C ALA A 40 -18.37 6.99 -3.17
N VAL A 41 -17.90 5.75 -3.04
CA VAL A 41 -17.20 5.03 -4.13
C VAL A 41 -18.10 4.91 -5.36
N LYS A 42 -19.35 4.50 -5.20
CA LYS A 42 -20.30 4.37 -6.33
C LYS A 42 -20.56 5.71 -7.01
N GLU A 43 -20.81 6.75 -6.23
CA GLU A 43 -21.12 8.09 -6.76
C GLU A 43 -19.93 8.71 -7.50
N VAL A 44 -18.71 8.62 -6.95
CA VAL A 44 -17.52 9.18 -7.61
C VAL A 44 -17.21 8.43 -8.91
N VAL A 45 -17.35 7.10 -8.96
CA VAL A 45 -17.14 6.33 -10.19
C VAL A 45 -18.21 6.66 -11.21
N LYS A 46 -19.48 6.70 -10.82
CA LYS A 46 -20.59 7.05 -11.71
C LYS A 46 -20.43 8.45 -12.32
N ALA A 47 -20.05 9.43 -11.50
CA ALA A 47 -19.81 10.79 -11.97
C ALA A 47 -18.61 10.92 -12.92
N ASN A 48 -17.72 9.94 -12.93
CA ASN A 48 -16.50 9.90 -13.73
C ASN A 48 -16.44 8.66 -14.66
N GLU A 49 -17.58 8.10 -15.03
CA GLU A 49 -17.63 6.84 -15.81
C GLU A 49 -16.87 6.95 -17.14
N ALA A 50 -16.94 8.09 -17.80
CA ALA A 50 -16.22 8.35 -19.06
C ALA A 50 -14.68 8.30 -18.91
N TRP A 51 -14.16 8.39 -17.69
CA TRP A 51 -12.73 8.34 -17.38
C TRP A 51 -12.26 6.97 -16.93
N VAL A 52 -13.14 5.97 -16.81
CA VAL A 52 -12.75 4.61 -16.49
C VAL A 52 -11.98 4.02 -17.67
N PRO A 53 -10.70 3.65 -17.50
CA PRO A 53 -9.90 3.14 -18.62
C PRO A 53 -10.50 1.86 -19.22
N PRO A 54 -10.47 1.67 -20.54
CA PRO A 54 -11.00 0.49 -21.20
C PRO A 54 -10.18 -0.76 -20.87
N PHE A 55 -10.81 -1.93 -20.99
CA PHE A 55 -10.12 -3.21 -20.86
C PHE A 55 -8.93 -3.30 -21.83
N GLY A 56 -7.82 -3.83 -21.35
CA GLY A 56 -6.60 -4.01 -22.17
C GLY A 56 -5.69 -2.77 -22.26
N SER A 57 -6.09 -1.61 -21.73
CA SER A 57 -5.26 -0.40 -21.70
C SER A 57 -4.07 -0.48 -20.74
N GLY A 58 -4.07 -1.42 -19.78
CA GLY A 58 -3.10 -1.48 -18.68
C GLY A 58 -3.30 -0.39 -17.62
N ALA A 59 -4.33 0.44 -17.75
CA ALA A 59 -4.66 1.52 -16.82
C ALA A 59 -5.90 1.19 -15.98
N THR A 60 -6.06 1.91 -14.88
CA THR A 60 -7.21 1.79 -13.97
C THR A 60 -7.66 3.16 -13.48
N LEU A 61 -8.89 3.26 -12.97
CA LEU A 61 -9.34 4.46 -12.27
C LEU A 61 -8.96 4.33 -10.79
N TYR A 62 -7.99 5.12 -10.36
CA TYR A 62 -7.57 5.17 -8.97
C TYR A 62 -8.51 6.04 -8.15
N ILE A 63 -9.03 5.50 -7.04
CA ILE A 63 -9.92 6.22 -6.13
C ILE A 63 -9.15 6.58 -4.86
N ARG A 64 -9.17 7.86 -4.47
CA ARG A 64 -8.51 8.39 -3.28
C ARG A 64 -9.51 8.91 -2.26
N PRO A 65 -9.92 8.12 -1.26
CA PRO A 65 -10.62 8.63 -0.09
C PRO A 65 -9.65 9.26 0.91
N TYR A 66 -10.06 10.31 1.60
CA TYR A 66 -9.30 10.92 2.69
C TYR A 66 -10.21 11.66 3.66
N VAL A 67 -9.74 11.77 4.91
CA VAL A 67 -10.42 12.51 5.99
C VAL A 67 -9.40 13.46 6.61
N PHE A 68 -9.85 14.66 6.95
CA PHE A 68 -9.02 15.67 7.62
C PHE A 68 -9.87 16.60 8.48
N GLY A 69 -9.24 17.19 9.51
CA GLY A 69 -9.89 18.22 10.34
C GLY A 69 -9.95 19.55 9.62
N VAL A 70 -11.04 20.31 9.81
CA VAL A 70 -11.30 21.58 9.10
C VAL A 70 -11.49 22.77 10.01
N ASN A 71 -11.68 22.57 11.32
CA ASN A 71 -11.81 23.69 12.24
C ASN A 71 -10.45 24.32 12.59
N PRO A 72 -10.38 25.62 12.87
CA PRO A 72 -9.15 26.30 13.25
C PRO A 72 -8.69 25.88 14.66
N VAL A 73 -7.54 25.18 14.74
CA VAL A 73 -6.96 24.71 15.99
C VAL A 73 -5.45 24.98 15.97
N ILE A 74 -4.93 25.59 17.03
CA ILE A 74 -3.50 25.83 17.21
C ILE A 74 -2.86 24.72 18.07
N GLY A 75 -3.58 24.23 19.08
CA GLY A 75 -3.10 23.19 19.99
C GLY A 75 -3.06 21.80 19.38
N VAL A 76 -2.21 20.92 19.92
CA VAL A 76 -2.18 19.50 19.53
C VAL A 76 -3.33 18.77 20.22
N LYS A 77 -4.45 18.69 19.55
CA LYS A 77 -5.66 17.96 19.97
C LYS A 77 -6.43 17.45 18.74
N PRO A 78 -7.34 16.50 18.89
CA PRO A 78 -8.29 16.14 17.83
C PRO A 78 -9.08 17.39 17.38
N ALA A 79 -9.40 17.45 16.10
CA ALA A 79 -10.27 18.49 15.57
C ALA A 79 -11.72 18.31 16.08
N ASP A 80 -12.50 19.37 16.08
CA ASP A 80 -13.92 19.32 16.45
C ASP A 80 -14.81 19.03 15.22
N GLU A 81 -14.31 19.35 14.01
CA GLU A 81 -14.99 19.16 12.73
C GLU A 81 -14.07 18.47 11.73
N TYR A 82 -14.61 17.55 10.93
CA TYR A 82 -13.89 16.78 9.94
C TYR A 82 -14.64 16.74 8.62
N GLU A 83 -13.88 16.66 7.53
CA GLU A 83 -14.42 16.37 6.21
C GLU A 83 -13.94 15.02 5.69
N PHE A 84 -14.88 14.24 5.14
CA PHE A 84 -14.58 13.06 4.31
C PHE A 84 -14.72 13.45 2.84
N ARG A 85 -13.68 13.30 2.08
CA ARG A 85 -13.64 13.57 0.63
C ARG A 85 -13.15 12.37 -0.15
N MET A 86 -13.55 12.32 -1.42
CA MET A 86 -13.12 11.30 -2.35
C MET A 86 -12.95 11.90 -3.74
N PHE A 87 -11.84 11.58 -4.42
CA PHE A 87 -11.62 11.89 -5.83
C PHE A 87 -11.07 10.67 -6.56
N CYS A 88 -11.09 10.71 -7.88
CA CYS A 88 -10.51 9.66 -8.72
C CYS A 88 -9.69 10.25 -9.87
N THR A 89 -8.77 9.43 -10.41
CA THR A 89 -7.96 9.77 -11.57
C THR A 89 -7.56 8.50 -12.33
N PRO A 90 -7.54 8.52 -13.68
CA PRO A 90 -6.93 7.44 -14.44
C PRO A 90 -5.44 7.34 -14.13
N VAL A 91 -4.93 6.12 -13.94
CA VAL A 91 -3.52 5.86 -13.67
C VAL A 91 -3.03 4.69 -14.52
N GLY A 92 -1.82 4.83 -15.04
CA GLY A 92 -1.06 3.75 -15.66
C GLY A 92 -0.24 2.95 -14.65
N PRO A 93 0.74 2.15 -15.12
CA PRO A 93 1.65 1.42 -14.25
C PRO A 93 2.36 2.34 -13.24
N TYR A 94 2.48 1.90 -12.00
CA TYR A 94 3.09 2.68 -10.91
C TYR A 94 4.56 3.01 -11.16
N PHE A 95 5.34 2.02 -11.58
CA PHE A 95 6.73 2.23 -11.99
C PHE A 95 6.81 2.50 -13.49
N LYS A 96 7.58 3.51 -13.90
CA LYS A 96 7.72 3.97 -15.29
C LYS A 96 8.18 2.87 -16.26
N GLY A 97 8.89 1.86 -15.76
CA GLY A 97 9.35 0.69 -16.52
C GLY A 97 8.28 -0.40 -16.75
N GLY A 98 7.08 -0.26 -16.21
CA GLY A 98 6.05 -1.32 -16.23
C GLY A 98 6.49 -2.54 -15.41
N ALA A 99 6.52 -3.72 -16.03
CA ALA A 99 6.95 -4.98 -15.39
C ALA A 99 8.48 -5.16 -15.31
N LYS A 100 9.28 -4.12 -15.61
CA LYS A 100 10.74 -4.23 -15.44
C LYS A 100 11.11 -4.34 -13.97
N PRO A 101 12.11 -5.16 -13.63
CA PRO A 101 12.62 -5.26 -12.28
C PRO A 101 13.13 -3.90 -11.78
N ILE A 102 12.77 -3.55 -10.56
CA ILE A 102 13.21 -2.31 -9.90
C ILE A 102 14.40 -2.54 -9.00
N THR A 103 15.11 -1.46 -8.69
CA THR A 103 16.25 -1.44 -7.78
C THR A 103 15.85 -0.81 -6.45
N ILE A 104 16.27 -1.43 -5.35
CA ILE A 104 15.91 -1.01 -4.00
C ILE A 104 17.17 -0.73 -3.19
N ARG A 105 17.17 0.39 -2.47
CA ARG A 105 18.20 0.72 -1.48
C ARG A 105 17.70 0.34 -0.08
N VAL A 106 18.55 -0.23 0.74
CA VAL A 106 18.26 -0.37 2.18
C VAL A 106 18.43 0.99 2.84
N SER A 107 17.37 1.48 3.49
CA SER A 107 17.37 2.81 4.10
C SER A 107 18.14 2.85 5.41
N ASP A 108 18.89 3.92 5.63
CA ASP A 108 19.56 4.21 6.89
C ASP A 108 18.65 4.86 7.94
N VAL A 109 17.45 5.27 7.53
CA VAL A 109 16.47 5.92 8.40
C VAL A 109 15.22 5.08 8.53
N ASP A 110 14.43 5.33 9.55
CA ASP A 110 13.21 4.60 9.84
C ASP A 110 12.01 5.19 9.07
N ARG A 111 11.08 4.32 8.68
CA ARG A 111 9.80 4.72 8.08
C ARG A 111 8.78 5.16 9.14
N ALA A 112 8.83 4.52 10.29
CA ALA A 112 7.92 4.77 11.41
C ALA A 112 8.62 4.46 12.73
N ALA A 113 8.16 5.07 13.83
CA ALA A 113 8.65 4.76 15.16
C ALA A 113 8.24 3.35 15.62
N PRO A 114 9.03 2.68 16.49
CA PRO A 114 8.57 1.49 17.19
C PRO A 114 7.28 1.79 17.94
N HIS A 115 6.28 0.90 17.85
CA HIS A 115 4.96 1.10 18.46
C HIS A 115 4.28 2.44 18.08
N GLY A 116 4.62 2.98 16.91
CA GLY A 116 4.07 4.23 16.38
C GLY A 116 2.85 4.01 15.48
N THR A 117 2.76 4.83 14.44
CA THR A 117 1.61 4.88 13.51
C THR A 117 1.85 4.16 12.18
N GLY A 118 2.90 3.32 12.08
CA GLY A 118 3.29 2.69 10.82
C GLY A 118 2.20 1.87 10.15
N ASN A 119 1.35 1.22 10.94
CA ASN A 119 0.20 0.44 10.46
C ASN A 119 -1.03 1.28 10.12
N ILE A 120 -1.01 2.57 10.38
CA ILE A 120 -2.11 3.49 10.07
C ILE A 120 -1.87 4.10 8.68
N LYS A 121 -2.91 4.18 7.85
CA LYS A 121 -2.81 4.83 6.55
C LYS A 121 -2.96 6.35 6.69
N ALA A 122 -1.88 6.99 7.13
CA ALA A 122 -1.84 8.41 7.47
C ALA A 122 -0.74 9.14 6.70
N GLY A 123 -0.99 10.40 6.34
CA GLY A 123 -0.08 11.24 5.57
C GLY A 123 1.29 11.42 6.23
N LEU A 124 1.34 11.40 7.56
CA LEU A 124 2.59 11.55 8.32
C LEU A 124 3.63 10.44 7.99
N ASN A 125 3.18 9.19 7.77
CA ASN A 125 4.09 8.09 7.42
C ASN A 125 4.70 8.27 6.02
N TYR A 126 3.96 8.88 5.10
CA TYR A 126 4.47 9.19 3.76
C TYR A 126 5.39 10.40 3.78
N ALA A 127 5.06 11.43 4.56
CA ALA A 127 5.93 12.59 4.77
C ALA A 127 7.28 12.18 5.35
N MET A 128 7.30 11.23 6.30
CA MET A 128 8.53 10.68 6.91
C MET A 128 9.47 10.06 5.88
N SER A 129 8.94 9.39 4.86
CA SER A 129 9.74 8.72 3.81
C SER A 129 10.07 9.60 2.61
N LEU A 130 9.54 10.83 2.53
CA LEU A 130 9.63 11.66 1.32
C LEU A 130 11.06 12.08 0.99
N HIS A 131 11.83 12.52 1.97
CA HIS A 131 13.24 12.89 1.76
C HIS A 131 14.07 11.70 1.26
N ASN A 132 13.84 10.52 1.86
CA ASN A 132 14.60 9.32 1.52
C ASN A 132 14.32 8.79 0.13
N ILE A 133 13.06 8.89 -0.35
CA ILE A 133 12.74 8.44 -1.70
C ILE A 133 13.34 9.39 -2.75
N VAL A 134 13.37 10.68 -2.49
CA VAL A 134 14.05 11.65 -3.37
C VAL A 134 15.52 11.34 -3.44
N ASP A 135 16.20 11.18 -2.31
CA ASP A 135 17.61 10.83 -2.24
C ASP A 135 17.92 9.46 -2.90
N ALA A 136 17.06 8.46 -2.74
CA ALA A 136 17.20 7.18 -3.43
C ALA A 136 17.15 7.36 -4.96
N HIS A 137 16.21 8.15 -5.48
CA HIS A 137 16.10 8.44 -6.91
C HIS A 137 17.33 9.18 -7.46
N GLU A 138 17.89 10.13 -6.71
CA GLU A 138 19.12 10.86 -7.08
C GLU A 138 20.34 9.92 -7.19
N HIS A 139 20.32 8.80 -6.42
CA HIS A 139 21.34 7.77 -6.47
C HIS A 139 21.01 6.58 -7.39
N GLY A 140 19.97 6.69 -8.21
CA GLY A 140 19.62 5.68 -9.23
C GLY A 140 18.87 4.46 -8.70
N PHE A 141 18.26 4.54 -7.53
CA PHE A 141 17.36 3.53 -6.99
C PHE A 141 15.90 3.92 -7.21
N ASP A 142 15.03 2.94 -7.37
CA ASP A 142 13.59 3.18 -7.60
C ASP A 142 12.81 3.29 -6.30
N GLU A 143 13.27 2.66 -5.19
CA GLU A 143 12.56 2.63 -3.91
C GLU A 143 13.53 2.33 -2.75
N ASN A 144 13.06 2.52 -1.51
CA ASN A 144 13.77 2.14 -0.29
C ASN A 144 13.11 0.95 0.40
N MET A 145 13.93 0.01 0.90
CA MET A 145 13.55 -0.99 1.89
C MET A 145 13.77 -0.40 3.28
N TYR A 146 12.75 -0.43 4.11
CA TYR A 146 12.86 -0.05 5.52
C TYR A 146 12.96 -1.29 6.41
N LEU A 147 13.82 -1.19 7.41
CA LEU A 147 13.98 -2.21 8.44
C LEU A 147 13.21 -1.80 9.69
N ASP A 148 12.95 -2.76 10.57
CA ASP A 148 12.29 -2.50 11.84
C ASP A 148 13.05 -1.45 12.66
N PRO A 149 12.38 -0.43 13.19
CA PRO A 149 13.07 0.69 13.84
C PRO A 149 13.63 0.34 15.22
N ALA A 150 13.25 -0.80 15.81
CA ALA A 150 13.73 -1.21 17.12
C ALA A 150 15.10 -1.88 17.06
N THR A 151 15.33 -2.76 16.07
CA THR A 151 16.56 -3.56 15.99
C THR A 151 17.31 -3.39 14.68
N ARG A 152 16.65 -2.90 13.62
CA ARG A 152 17.17 -2.76 12.25
C ARG A 152 17.67 -4.08 11.66
N THR A 153 17.06 -5.19 12.09
CA THR A 153 17.43 -6.54 11.63
C THR A 153 16.34 -7.21 10.80
N LYS A 154 15.11 -6.68 10.82
CA LYS A 154 13.96 -7.28 10.15
C LYS A 154 13.44 -6.39 9.04
N VAL A 155 13.07 -6.99 7.94
CA VAL A 155 12.45 -6.28 6.81
C VAL A 155 11.01 -5.90 7.17
N GLU A 156 10.64 -4.66 6.93
CA GLU A 156 9.26 -4.20 7.03
C GLU A 156 8.64 -4.01 5.65
N GLU A 157 8.56 -2.78 5.17
CA GLU A 157 7.96 -2.44 3.88
C GLU A 157 8.76 -1.31 3.19
N THR A 158 8.32 -0.89 2.02
CA THR A 158 8.83 0.32 1.37
C THR A 158 8.04 1.56 1.79
N GLY A 159 8.35 2.72 1.24
CA GLY A 159 7.56 3.94 1.44
C GLY A 159 6.11 3.82 0.96
N GLY A 160 5.82 2.98 -0.04
CA GLY A 160 4.51 2.88 -0.67
C GLY A 160 3.97 1.47 -0.95
N ALA A 161 4.74 0.42 -0.71
CA ALA A 161 4.39 -0.95 -1.06
C ALA A 161 4.92 -1.98 -0.05
N ASN A 162 4.32 -3.17 -0.04
CA ASN A 162 4.74 -4.27 0.83
C ASN A 162 5.60 -5.28 0.06
N PHE A 163 6.48 -5.98 0.77
CA PHE A 163 7.29 -7.05 0.20
C PHE A 163 6.54 -8.38 0.11
N LEU A 164 6.82 -9.10 -0.98
CA LEU A 164 6.58 -10.52 -1.16
C LEU A 164 7.89 -11.18 -1.57
N PHE A 165 8.27 -12.24 -0.90
CA PHE A 165 9.43 -13.05 -1.23
C PHE A 165 8.97 -14.44 -1.64
N VAL A 166 9.77 -15.13 -2.44
CA VAL A 166 9.58 -16.55 -2.76
C VAL A 166 10.84 -17.30 -2.37
N THR A 167 10.70 -18.35 -1.57
CA THR A 167 11.81 -19.22 -1.19
C THR A 167 12.17 -20.15 -2.32
N LYS A 168 13.32 -20.81 -2.23
CA LYS A 168 13.80 -21.80 -3.24
C LYS A 168 12.87 -23.01 -3.38
N ASP A 169 12.09 -23.34 -2.36
CA ASP A 169 11.08 -24.41 -2.40
C ASP A 169 9.69 -23.91 -2.86
N GLY A 170 9.56 -22.65 -3.27
CA GLY A 170 8.32 -22.06 -3.80
C GLY A 170 7.35 -21.53 -2.74
N THR A 171 7.73 -21.44 -1.47
CA THR A 171 6.90 -20.83 -0.42
C THR A 171 6.88 -19.30 -0.60
N VAL A 172 5.68 -18.72 -0.62
CA VAL A 172 5.48 -17.26 -0.63
C VAL A 172 5.58 -16.72 0.79
N VAL A 173 6.48 -15.79 1.03
CA VAL A 173 6.74 -15.21 2.35
C VAL A 173 6.49 -13.71 2.31
N THR A 174 5.80 -13.16 3.31
CA THR A 174 5.63 -11.72 3.47
C THR A 174 5.94 -11.30 4.90
N PRO A 175 6.62 -10.15 5.10
CA PRO A 175 6.94 -9.64 6.43
C PRO A 175 5.70 -9.39 7.29
N LYS A 176 5.80 -9.72 8.57
CA LYS A 176 4.80 -9.44 9.60
C LYS A 176 5.42 -8.55 10.66
N SER A 177 4.82 -7.39 10.91
CA SER A 177 5.17 -6.44 11.95
C SER A 177 3.94 -5.59 12.28
N ASP A 178 3.88 -5.08 13.50
CA ASP A 178 2.80 -4.19 13.95
C ASP A 178 2.96 -2.77 13.39
N SER A 179 4.09 -2.46 12.72
CA SER A 179 4.33 -1.18 12.06
C SER A 179 4.10 -1.21 10.54
N ILE A 180 3.84 -2.38 9.96
CA ILE A 180 3.54 -2.54 8.53
C ILE A 180 2.07 -2.22 8.25
N LEU A 181 1.82 -1.41 7.20
CA LEU A 181 0.46 -1.16 6.74
C LEU A 181 -0.25 -2.46 6.32
N PRO A 182 -1.47 -2.76 6.85
CA PRO A 182 -2.25 -3.93 6.44
C PRO A 182 -2.80 -3.75 5.01
N SER A 183 -1.98 -4.11 4.03
CA SER A 183 -2.28 -3.98 2.61
C SER A 183 -3.37 -4.94 2.16
N ILE A 184 -4.38 -4.40 1.47
CA ILE A 184 -5.47 -5.19 0.90
C ILE A 184 -4.94 -6.03 -0.27
N THR A 185 -4.07 -5.47 -1.09
CA THR A 185 -3.42 -6.20 -2.19
C THR A 185 -2.60 -7.37 -1.67
N ARG A 186 -1.74 -7.16 -0.66
CA ARG A 186 -0.97 -8.24 -0.03
C ARG A 186 -1.87 -9.36 0.48
N ARG A 187 -2.92 -9.02 1.26
CA ARG A 187 -3.90 -10.02 1.76
C ARG A 187 -4.57 -10.81 0.63
N SER A 188 -4.92 -10.13 -0.45
CA SER A 188 -5.55 -10.77 -1.61
C SER A 188 -4.58 -11.68 -2.35
N LEU A 189 -3.33 -11.26 -2.52
CA LEU A 189 -2.28 -12.07 -3.17
C LEU A 189 -1.94 -13.33 -2.37
N MET A 190 -1.93 -13.26 -1.03
CA MET A 190 -1.77 -14.43 -0.19
C MET A 190 -2.91 -15.44 -0.42
N VAL A 191 -4.15 -14.97 -0.50
CA VAL A 191 -5.30 -15.84 -0.82
C VAL A 191 -5.20 -16.44 -2.23
N VAL A 192 -4.77 -15.64 -3.21
CA VAL A 192 -4.56 -16.12 -4.59
C VAL A 192 -3.48 -17.19 -4.62
N ALA A 193 -2.34 -16.94 -3.98
CA ALA A 193 -1.23 -17.88 -3.92
C ALA A 193 -1.65 -19.23 -3.30
N GLU A 194 -2.33 -19.18 -2.15
CA GLU A 194 -2.74 -20.37 -1.43
C GLU A 194 -3.88 -21.12 -2.13
N LYS A 195 -5.02 -20.42 -2.41
CA LYS A 195 -6.24 -21.08 -2.87
C LYS A 195 -6.29 -21.37 -4.36
N TYR A 196 -5.64 -20.54 -5.19
CA TYR A 196 -5.73 -20.65 -6.64
C TYR A 196 -4.48 -21.19 -7.29
N LEU A 197 -3.32 -20.98 -6.66
CA LEU A 197 -2.04 -21.48 -7.18
C LEU A 197 -1.52 -22.68 -6.38
N GLY A 198 -2.11 -23.03 -5.24
CA GLY A 198 -1.69 -24.15 -4.41
C GLY A 198 -0.32 -23.97 -3.75
N LEU A 199 0.14 -22.71 -3.63
CA LEU A 199 1.43 -22.41 -3.02
C LEU A 199 1.31 -22.33 -1.50
N LYS A 200 2.35 -22.72 -0.79
CA LYS A 200 2.47 -22.46 0.64
C LYS A 200 2.68 -20.97 0.86
N VAL A 201 2.02 -20.39 1.86
CA VAL A 201 2.09 -18.96 2.20
C VAL A 201 2.45 -18.80 3.67
N GLU A 202 3.45 -17.97 3.95
CA GLU A 202 3.86 -17.64 5.31
C GLU A 202 3.84 -16.11 5.52
N GLN A 203 3.19 -15.68 6.59
CA GLN A 203 3.31 -14.31 7.09
C GLN A 203 4.08 -14.36 8.40
N ARG A 204 5.34 -13.94 8.38
CA ARG A 204 6.26 -14.03 9.51
C ARG A 204 7.25 -12.88 9.56
N GLU A 205 8.02 -12.78 10.61
CA GLU A 205 9.20 -11.93 10.60
C GLU A 205 10.17 -12.41 9.51
N VAL A 206 10.76 -11.47 8.78
CA VAL A 206 11.77 -11.72 7.74
C VAL A 206 13.03 -10.98 8.16
N TYR A 207 14.08 -11.71 8.47
CA TYR A 207 15.37 -11.10 8.81
C TYR A 207 16.08 -10.61 7.56
N PHE A 208 16.72 -9.47 7.65
CA PHE A 208 17.43 -8.89 6.51
C PHE A 208 18.51 -9.84 5.96
N ASP A 209 19.21 -10.54 6.85
CA ASP A 209 20.26 -11.48 6.45
C ASP A 209 19.77 -12.69 5.62
N GLU A 210 18.48 -13.05 5.73
CA GLU A 210 17.88 -14.11 4.91
C GLU A 210 17.45 -13.66 3.52
N VAL A 211 17.39 -12.34 3.25
CA VAL A 211 16.91 -11.82 1.96
C VAL A 211 17.70 -12.37 0.78
N LYS A 212 19.00 -12.57 0.95
CA LYS A 212 19.93 -13.18 -0.06
C LYS A 212 19.60 -14.64 -0.41
N ASP A 213 18.84 -15.33 0.44
CA ASP A 213 18.53 -16.75 0.29
C ASP A 213 17.19 -16.98 -0.42
N PHE A 214 16.37 -15.96 -0.61
CA PHE A 214 15.14 -16.04 -1.39
C PHE A 214 15.45 -16.21 -2.89
N ALA A 215 14.56 -16.92 -3.60
CA ALA A 215 14.64 -17.08 -5.05
C ALA A 215 14.11 -15.86 -5.79
N GLU A 216 13.06 -15.22 -5.25
CA GLU A 216 12.42 -14.06 -5.87
C GLU A 216 12.03 -13.03 -4.81
N CYS A 217 11.96 -11.77 -5.24
CA CYS A 217 11.43 -10.65 -4.47
C CYS A 217 10.53 -9.78 -5.34
N GLY A 218 9.41 -9.36 -4.79
CA GLY A 218 8.49 -8.41 -5.42
C GLY A 218 7.89 -7.44 -4.43
N LEU A 219 7.39 -6.33 -4.94
CA LEU A 219 6.57 -5.37 -4.20
C LEU A 219 5.11 -5.52 -4.59
N CYS A 220 4.20 -5.31 -3.64
CA CYS A 220 2.78 -5.29 -3.91
C CYS A 220 2.07 -4.13 -3.22
N GLY A 221 1.04 -3.61 -3.88
CA GLY A 221 0.21 -2.52 -3.38
C GLY A 221 -0.89 -2.14 -4.37
N THR A 222 -1.80 -1.28 -3.97
CA THR A 222 -2.92 -0.85 -4.83
C THR A 222 -2.43 -0.21 -6.14
N ALA A 223 -1.39 0.61 -6.07
CA ALA A 223 -0.83 1.27 -7.24
C ALA A 223 0.22 0.38 -7.95
N ALA A 224 1.09 -0.27 -7.18
CA ALA A 224 2.14 -1.15 -7.71
C ALA A 224 1.61 -2.46 -8.28
N VAL A 225 0.42 -2.92 -7.88
CA VAL A 225 -0.15 -4.25 -8.11
C VAL A 225 0.84 -5.33 -7.66
N ILE A 226 1.68 -5.82 -8.56
CA ILE A 226 2.91 -6.57 -8.28
C ILE A 226 4.01 -5.99 -9.17
N SER A 227 5.18 -5.71 -8.59
CA SER A 227 6.36 -5.24 -9.31
C SER A 227 7.56 -6.07 -8.89
N PRO A 228 8.29 -6.68 -9.85
CA PRO A 228 9.46 -7.48 -9.53
C PRO A 228 10.61 -6.61 -9.02
N VAL A 229 11.39 -7.13 -8.09
CA VAL A 229 12.62 -6.51 -7.59
C VAL A 229 13.80 -7.24 -8.21
N GLY A 230 14.69 -6.50 -8.85
CA GLY A 230 15.87 -7.05 -9.51
C GLY A 230 17.14 -6.92 -8.70
N LYS A 231 17.17 -5.96 -7.77
CA LYS A 231 18.34 -5.71 -6.92
C LYS A 231 17.93 -5.05 -5.61
N ILE A 232 18.51 -5.49 -4.53
CA ILE A 232 18.50 -4.89 -3.19
C ILE A 232 19.93 -4.60 -2.78
#